data_c50ae1b560fedaa20f8d1867f3896b09
#
_entry.id   c50ae1b560fedaa20f8d1867f3896b09
#
_cell.length_a   1.000
_cell.length_b   1.000
_cell.length_c   1.000
_cell.angle_alpha   90.00
_cell.angle_beta   90.00
_cell.angle_gamma   90.00
#
_symmetry.space_group_name_H-M   'P 1'
#
loop_
_entity.id
_entity.type
_entity.pdbx_description
1 polymer ?
#
loop_
_entity_poly.entity_id
_entity_poly.type
_entity_poly.pdbx_seq_one_letter_code
_entity_poly.pdbx_strand_id
1 'polypeptide(L)'
;MAPIDFNGLDTHVHGPIRLGILTALQMDGALDFTTLKKRLETADGSLNLHLRRLEENGYITSHKAFVGLRPKTTYRMTPTGRKALTGYVKAMRELLEALEPTNS
;
A
#
# COMPACT_ATOMS: atom_id res chain seq x y z
N MET A 1 17.74 4.33 -27.36
CA MET A 1 17.15 3.82 -26.13
C MET A 1 15.84 4.53 -25.86
N ALA A 2 14.77 3.78 -25.67
CA ALA A 2 13.48 4.40 -25.36
C ALA A 2 13.50 5.05 -23.98
N PRO A 3 12.84 6.19 -23.80
CA PRO A 3 12.74 6.79 -22.47
C PRO A 3 12.00 5.86 -21.52
N ILE A 4 12.41 5.87 -20.27
CA ILE A 4 11.75 5.10 -19.24
C ILE A 4 10.59 5.92 -18.71
N ASP A 5 9.40 5.34 -18.72
CA ASP A 5 8.20 6.00 -18.23
C ASP A 5 8.03 5.69 -16.74
N PHE A 6 8.20 6.71 -15.91
CA PHE A 6 8.00 6.59 -14.47
C PHE A 6 6.60 6.99 -14.02
N ASN A 7 5.75 7.44 -14.95
CA ASN A 7 4.41 7.92 -14.57
C ASN A 7 3.51 6.84 -14.00
N GLY A 8 3.78 5.57 -14.33
CA GLY A 8 3.04 4.45 -13.76
C GLY A 8 3.44 4.11 -12.34
N LEU A 9 4.53 4.69 -11.83
CA LEU A 9 4.97 4.49 -10.45
C LEU A 9 4.32 5.53 -9.56
N ASP A 10 3.09 5.26 -9.16
CA ASP A 10 2.27 6.14 -8.34
C ASP A 10 3.03 6.54 -7.06
N THR A 11 3.26 7.83 -6.87
CA THR A 11 4.00 8.34 -5.71
C THR A 11 3.27 8.09 -4.39
N HIS A 12 1.95 7.89 -4.43
CA HIS A 12 1.17 7.58 -3.23
C HIS A 12 1.21 6.10 -2.87
N VAL A 13 1.63 5.25 -3.80
CA VAL A 13 1.85 3.81 -3.57
C VAL A 13 3.32 3.53 -3.35
N HIS A 14 4.19 4.23 -4.08
CA HIS A 14 5.63 4.01 -4.05
C HIS A 14 6.23 4.34 -2.68
N GLY A 15 6.94 3.37 -2.13
CA GLY A 15 7.58 3.48 -0.82
C GLY A 15 7.35 2.21 -0.02
N PRO A 16 8.32 1.77 0.77
CA PRO A 16 8.24 0.46 1.44
C PRO A 16 7.04 0.34 2.39
N ILE A 17 6.75 1.37 3.18
CA ILE A 17 5.65 1.30 4.14
C ILE A 17 4.30 1.34 3.41
N ARG A 18 4.11 2.26 2.47
CA ARG A 18 2.85 2.38 1.73
C ARG A 18 2.58 1.14 0.91
N LEU A 19 3.59 0.66 0.19
CA LEU A 19 3.48 -0.57 -0.58
C LEU A 19 3.18 -1.76 0.32
N GLY A 20 3.84 -1.82 1.48
CA GLY A 20 3.60 -2.86 2.47
C GLY A 20 2.18 -2.86 3.02
N ILE A 21 1.62 -1.68 3.32
CA ILE A 21 0.25 -1.54 3.78
C ILE A 21 -0.73 -2.07 2.73
N LEU A 22 -0.60 -1.59 1.50
CA LEU A 22 -1.52 -1.97 0.43
C LEU A 22 -1.40 -3.46 0.09
N THR A 23 -0.19 -4.00 0.10
CA THR A 23 0.03 -5.43 -0.13
C THR A 23 -0.63 -6.27 0.95
N ALA A 24 -0.44 -5.91 2.21
CA ALA A 24 -1.03 -6.63 3.33
C ALA A 24 -2.56 -6.61 3.26
N LEU A 25 -3.15 -5.45 2.95
CA LEU A 25 -4.60 -5.34 2.81
C LEU A 25 -5.13 -6.10 1.59
N GLN A 26 -4.36 -6.14 0.51
CA GLN A 26 -4.72 -6.92 -0.67
C GLN A 26 -4.78 -8.41 -0.35
N MET A 27 -3.83 -8.89 0.43
CA MET A 27 -3.72 -10.31 0.76
C MET A 27 -4.74 -10.75 1.79
N ASP A 28 -5.00 -9.95 2.81
CA ASP A 28 -5.79 -10.36 3.98
C ASP A 28 -7.15 -9.67 4.11
N GLY A 29 -7.43 -8.67 3.28
CA GLY A 29 -8.71 -7.98 3.26
C GLY A 29 -8.77 -6.83 4.24
N ALA A 30 -8.99 -7.11 5.52
CA ALA A 30 -9.08 -6.09 6.55
C ALA A 30 -8.08 -6.36 7.66
N LEU A 31 -7.35 -5.33 8.07
CA LEU A 31 -6.34 -5.46 9.12
C LEU A 31 -6.43 -4.28 10.06
N ASP A 32 -6.19 -4.53 11.35
CA ASP A 32 -6.14 -3.48 12.34
C ASP A 32 -4.74 -2.87 12.43
N PHE A 33 -4.65 -1.76 13.14
CA PHE A 33 -3.40 -1.01 13.30
C PHE A 33 -2.30 -1.88 13.92
N THR A 34 -2.62 -2.62 14.97
CA THR A 34 -1.63 -3.43 15.69
C THR A 34 -1.05 -4.52 14.79
N THR A 35 -1.88 -5.17 13.99
CA THR A 35 -1.42 -6.20 13.07
C THR A 35 -0.54 -5.62 11.98
N LEU A 36 -0.95 -4.48 11.40
CA LEU A 36 -0.13 -3.79 10.40
C LEU A 36 1.22 -3.37 10.97
N LYS A 37 1.23 -2.83 12.17
CA LYS A 37 2.47 -2.43 12.84
C LYS A 37 3.44 -3.59 12.99
N LYS A 38 2.93 -4.73 13.44
CA LYS A 38 3.75 -5.93 13.60
C LYS A 38 4.31 -6.43 12.28
N ARG A 39 3.45 -6.49 11.25
CA ARG A 39 3.88 -6.99 9.94
C ARG A 39 4.91 -6.10 9.27
N LEU A 40 4.77 -4.79 9.42
CA LEU A 40 5.65 -3.84 8.76
C LEU A 40 6.85 -3.45 9.60
N GLU A 41 6.89 -3.88 10.86
CA GLU A 41 7.99 -3.59 11.79
C GLU A 41 8.35 -2.11 11.79
N THR A 42 7.32 -1.26 11.91
CA THR A 42 7.51 0.19 11.85
C THR A 42 7.01 0.86 13.13
N ALA A 43 7.45 2.08 13.36
CA ALA A 43 7.01 2.88 14.50
C ALA A 43 5.58 3.39 14.31
N ASP A 44 4.87 3.60 15.43
CA ASP A 44 3.49 4.07 15.43
C ASP A 44 3.31 5.36 14.62
N GLY A 45 4.20 6.33 14.83
CA GLY A 45 4.09 7.62 14.13
C GLY A 45 4.25 7.51 12.64
N SER A 46 5.19 6.68 12.20
CA SER A 46 5.40 6.45 10.77
C SER A 46 4.19 5.76 10.14
N LEU A 47 3.68 4.72 10.81
CA LEU A 47 2.52 3.99 10.31
C LEU A 47 1.28 4.90 10.25
N ASN A 48 1.04 5.68 11.30
CA ASN A 48 -0.08 6.62 11.33
C ASN A 48 -0.01 7.62 10.19
N LEU A 49 1.17 8.18 9.93
CA LEU A 49 1.35 9.15 8.86
C LEU A 49 1.00 8.54 7.50
N HIS A 50 1.51 7.35 7.22
CA HIS A 50 1.27 6.70 5.93
C HIS A 50 -0.18 6.26 5.78
N LEU A 51 -0.80 5.74 6.83
CA LEU A 51 -2.22 5.38 6.80
C LEU A 51 -3.10 6.59 6.53
N ARG A 52 -2.80 7.72 7.20
CA ARG A 52 -3.55 8.95 6.97
C ARG A 52 -3.43 9.42 5.52
N ARG A 53 -2.24 9.39 4.95
CA ARG A 53 -2.02 9.81 3.58
C ARG A 53 -2.73 8.92 2.57
N LEU A 54 -2.70 7.61 2.79
CA LEU A 54 -3.42 6.68 1.93
C LEU A 54 -4.93 6.88 2.02
N GLU A 55 -5.43 7.19 3.21
CA GLU A 55 -6.85 7.48 3.39
C GLU A 55 -7.25 8.79 2.71
N GLU A 56 -6.43 9.84 2.84
CA GLU A 56 -6.65 11.12 2.17
C GLU A 56 -6.67 10.98 0.64
N ASN A 57 -5.86 10.06 0.12
CA ASN A 57 -5.83 9.78 -1.33
C ASN A 57 -6.98 8.87 -1.79
N GLY A 58 -7.80 8.40 -0.86
CA GLY A 58 -8.91 7.52 -1.20
C GLY A 58 -8.51 6.08 -1.49
N TYR A 59 -7.31 5.67 -1.11
CA TYR A 59 -6.81 4.32 -1.37
C TYR A 59 -7.20 3.31 -0.32
N ILE A 60 -7.45 3.77 0.90
CA ILE A 60 -7.92 2.93 2.00
C ILE A 60 -9.03 3.64 2.76
N THR A 61 -9.82 2.87 3.50
CA THR A 61 -10.79 3.40 4.45
C THR A 61 -10.47 2.85 5.83
N SER A 62 -10.89 3.58 6.85
CA SER A 62 -10.77 3.13 8.23
C SER A 62 -12.14 3.02 8.87
N HIS A 63 -12.28 2.08 9.78
CA HIS A 63 -13.47 1.89 10.56
C HIS A 63 -13.08 1.71 12.02
N LYS A 64 -13.59 2.60 12.86
CA LYS A 64 -13.32 2.53 14.29
C LYS A 64 -14.52 1.89 14.99
N ALA A 65 -14.24 0.86 15.79
CA ALA A 65 -15.25 0.17 16.58
C ALA A 65 -14.66 -0.12 17.96
N PHE A 66 -15.51 -0.52 18.88
CA PHE A 66 -15.06 -0.94 20.21
C PHE A 66 -15.13 -2.47 20.30
N VAL A 67 -14.06 -3.05 20.84
CA VAL A 67 -14.03 -4.46 21.22
C VAL A 67 -13.96 -4.46 22.74
N GLY A 68 -15.10 -4.65 23.39
CA GLY A 68 -15.25 -4.38 24.81
C GLY A 68 -15.10 -2.88 25.05
N LEU A 69 -14.16 -2.48 25.90
CA LEU A 69 -13.88 -1.07 26.20
C LEU A 69 -12.72 -0.50 25.38
N ARG A 70 -12.14 -1.30 24.49
CA ARG A 70 -10.98 -0.87 23.70
C ARG A 70 -11.39 -0.42 22.31
N PRO A 71 -10.96 0.77 21.87
CA PRO A 71 -11.15 1.17 20.48
C PRO A 71 -10.25 0.34 19.56
N LYS A 72 -10.78 -0.06 18.43
CA LYS A 72 -10.04 -0.80 17.43
C LYS A 72 -10.32 -0.17 16.07
N THR A 73 -9.26 0.23 15.38
CA THR A 73 -9.38 0.78 14.03
C THR A 73 -8.95 -0.27 13.02
N THR A 74 -9.84 -0.57 12.09
CA THR A 74 -9.62 -1.55 11.03
C THR A 74 -9.54 -0.82 9.70
N TYR A 75 -8.61 -1.25 8.86
CA TYR A 75 -8.35 -0.63 7.55
C TYR A 75 -8.69 -1.61 6.44
N ARG A 76 -9.21 -1.07 5.35
CA ARG A 76 -9.52 -1.83 4.13
C ARG A 76 -9.08 -1.04 2.92
N MET A 77 -8.67 -1.75 1.88
CA MET A 77 -8.36 -1.11 0.61
C MET A 77 -9.64 -0.80 -0.16
N THR A 78 -9.68 0.37 -0.78
CA THR A 78 -10.79 0.76 -1.65
C THR A 78 -10.58 0.21 -3.07
N PRO A 79 -11.63 0.20 -3.91
CA PRO A 79 -11.44 -0.13 -5.34
C PRO A 79 -10.42 0.80 -6.02
N THR A 80 -10.39 2.08 -5.64
CA THR A 80 -9.40 3.04 -6.15
C THR A 80 -7.98 2.64 -5.74
N GLY A 81 -7.80 2.26 -4.47
CA GLY A 81 -6.51 1.78 -3.98
C GLY A 81 -6.06 0.50 -4.67
N ARG A 82 -6.98 -0.43 -4.89
CA ARG A 82 -6.67 -1.67 -5.61
C ARG A 82 -6.21 -1.41 -7.03
N LYS A 83 -6.90 -0.51 -7.71
CA LYS A 83 -6.52 -0.12 -9.07
C LYS A 83 -5.15 0.54 -9.10
N ALA A 84 -4.88 1.42 -8.13
CA ALA A 84 -3.58 2.07 -8.01
C ALA A 84 -2.46 1.05 -7.76
N LEU A 85 -2.69 0.09 -6.88
CA LEU A 85 -1.70 -0.96 -6.60
C LEU A 85 -1.46 -1.83 -7.83
N THR A 86 -2.52 -2.23 -8.54
CA THR A 86 -2.41 -3.01 -9.77
C THR A 86 -1.59 -2.28 -10.81
N GLY A 87 -1.87 -0.98 -11.00
CA GLY A 87 -1.12 -0.15 -11.94
C GLY A 87 0.35 -0.01 -11.57
N TYR A 88 0.61 0.15 -10.27
CA TYR A 88 1.98 0.23 -9.76
C TYR A 88 2.75 -1.08 -10.03
N VAL A 89 2.14 -2.22 -9.72
CA VAL A 89 2.76 -3.53 -9.94
C VAL A 89 3.08 -3.73 -11.42
N LYS A 90 2.15 -3.35 -12.30
CA LYS A 90 2.36 -3.43 -13.73
C LYS A 90 3.54 -2.57 -14.19
N ALA A 91 3.59 -1.32 -13.74
CA ALA A 91 4.67 -0.40 -14.09
C ALA A 91 6.02 -0.90 -13.54
N MET A 92 6.02 -1.43 -12.32
CA MET A 92 7.24 -1.98 -11.73
C MET A 92 7.73 -3.21 -12.49
N ARG A 93 6.80 -4.07 -12.93
CA ARG A 93 7.16 -5.25 -13.72
C ARG A 93 7.78 -4.84 -15.05
N GLU A 94 7.24 -3.85 -15.73
CA GLU A 94 7.80 -3.33 -16.97
C GLU A 94 9.19 -2.74 -16.74
N LEU A 95 9.38 -2.03 -15.64
CA LEU A 95 10.69 -1.49 -15.29
C LEU A 95 11.71 -2.59 -15.02
N LEU A 96 11.31 -3.62 -14.29
CA LEU A 96 12.19 -4.76 -14.03
C LEU A 96 12.55 -5.50 -15.29
N GLU A 97 11.61 -5.69 -16.20
CA GLU A 97 11.88 -6.32 -17.50
C GLU A 97 12.87 -5.51 -18.31
N ALA A 98 12.79 -4.18 -18.25
CA ALA A 98 13.72 -3.31 -18.95
C ALA A 98 15.14 -3.37 -18.39
N LEU A 99 15.26 -3.65 -17.08
CA LEU A 99 16.54 -3.72 -16.40
C LEU A 99 17.19 -5.10 -16.48
N GLU A 100 16.40 -6.14 -16.67
CA GLU A 100 16.91 -7.50 -16.76
C GLU A 100 17.43 -7.77 -18.16
N PRO A 101 18.62 -8.40 -18.27
CA PRO A 101 19.07 -8.86 -19.58
C PRO A 101 18.05 -9.87 -20.11
N THR A 102 17.64 -9.71 -21.34
CA THR A 102 16.71 -10.66 -21.95
C THR A 102 17.36 -12.02 -22.03
N ASN A 103 16.67 -13.01 -21.53
CA ASN A 103 17.11 -14.39 -21.60
C ASN A 103 16.65 -15.06 -22.88
N SER A 104 16.69 -14.32 -23.91
CA SER A 104 16.35 -14.85 -25.22
C SER A 104 17.48 -15.66 -25.79
#